data_6d92393d99072e9f13c6d584c652844f
#
_entry.id   6d92393d99072e9f13c6d584c652844f
#
_cell.length_a   1.000
_cell.length_b   1.000
_cell.length_c   1.000
_cell.angle_alpha   90.00
_cell.angle_beta   90.00
_cell.angle_gamma   90.00
#
_symmetry.space_group_name_H-M   'P 1'
#
loop_
_entity.id
_entity.type
_entity.pdbx_description
1 polymer ?
#
loop_
_entity_poly.entity_id
_entity_poly.type
_entity_poly.pdbx_seq_one_letter_code
_entity_poly.pdbx_strand_id
1 'polypeptide(L)'
;LTAADIASGQRYLAMAGNTVEQIKDMTGPAAKLASILGQPFGGKGGVADLMTNIMSMYVIPSQQATKVTDDLYTAVTNANMSLTDLAQAITYAGADMANAGYDLRQTAAAIGVLGDMGIQGSSAGTALANMIRYLQLSLADQKKKGFSALTSLGLSPQDFFDAEGNLIRLDKVYRKFGEALM
;
A
#
# COMPACT_ATOMS: atom_id res chain seq x y z
N LEU A 1 8.48 6.23 -23.93
CA LEU A 1 7.06 6.16 -24.26
C LEU A 1 6.78 6.95 -25.54
N THR A 2 5.98 6.38 -26.44
CA THR A 2 5.50 7.02 -27.65
C THR A 2 4.21 7.81 -27.41
N ALA A 3 3.77 8.63 -28.38
CA ALA A 3 2.47 9.28 -28.30
C ALA A 3 1.31 8.28 -28.21
N ALA A 4 1.45 7.12 -28.86
CA ALA A 4 0.47 6.03 -28.77
C ALA A 4 0.38 5.42 -27.36
N ASP A 5 1.53 5.26 -26.68
CA ASP A 5 1.54 4.79 -25.29
C ASP A 5 0.86 5.78 -24.36
N ILE A 6 1.12 7.09 -24.53
CA ILE A 6 0.45 8.15 -23.76
C ILE A 6 -1.05 8.13 -23.99
N ALA A 7 -1.50 8.06 -25.25
CA ALA A 7 -2.93 7.99 -25.58
C ALA A 7 -3.59 6.73 -24.99
N SER A 8 -2.90 5.58 -25.02
CA SER A 8 -3.37 4.35 -24.39
C SER A 8 -3.55 4.52 -22.89
N GLY A 9 -2.57 5.08 -22.18
CA GLY A 9 -2.67 5.34 -20.75
C GLY A 9 -3.82 6.30 -20.40
N GLN A 10 -3.95 7.41 -21.12
CA GLN A 10 -5.05 8.35 -20.93
C GLN A 10 -6.42 7.71 -21.15
N ARG A 11 -6.53 6.81 -22.15
CA ARG A 11 -7.75 6.04 -22.38
C ARG A 11 -8.10 5.18 -21.16
N TYR A 12 -7.10 4.52 -20.54
CA TYR A 12 -7.35 3.73 -19.32
C TYR A 12 -7.77 4.60 -18.14
N LEU A 13 -7.15 5.75 -17.93
CA LEU A 13 -7.60 6.73 -16.94
C LEU A 13 -9.05 7.17 -17.18
N ALA A 14 -9.43 7.45 -18.43
CA ALA A 14 -10.80 7.81 -18.79
C ALA A 14 -11.80 6.67 -18.56
N MET A 15 -11.44 5.43 -18.92
CA MET A 15 -12.27 4.24 -18.69
C MET A 15 -12.52 3.98 -17.20
N ALA A 16 -11.60 4.39 -16.34
CA ALA A 16 -11.73 4.30 -14.89
C ALA A 16 -12.62 5.41 -14.28
N GLY A 17 -13.21 6.26 -15.11
CA GLY A 17 -14.15 7.31 -14.68
C GLY A 17 -13.49 8.63 -14.26
N ASN A 18 -12.20 8.81 -14.52
CA ASN A 18 -11.52 10.07 -14.21
C ASN A 18 -12.00 11.21 -15.14
N THR A 19 -12.15 12.40 -14.57
CA THR A 19 -12.44 13.62 -15.34
C THR A 19 -11.22 14.05 -16.17
N VAL A 20 -11.43 14.96 -17.13
CA VAL A 20 -10.33 15.49 -17.97
C VAL A 20 -9.24 16.14 -17.13
N GLU A 21 -9.59 16.84 -16.04
CA GLU A 21 -8.62 17.45 -15.12
C GLU A 21 -7.82 16.39 -14.37
N GLN A 22 -8.49 15.38 -13.83
CA GLN A 22 -7.82 14.27 -13.16
C GLN A 22 -6.87 13.51 -14.10
N ILE A 23 -7.28 13.29 -15.37
CA ILE A 23 -6.42 12.67 -16.38
C ILE A 23 -5.19 13.53 -16.64
N LYS A 24 -5.32 14.86 -16.73
CA LYS A 24 -4.18 15.77 -16.89
C LYS A 24 -3.21 15.68 -15.71
N ASP A 25 -3.74 15.72 -14.49
CA ASP A 25 -2.93 15.62 -13.25
C ASP A 25 -2.14 14.32 -13.18
N MET A 26 -2.76 13.21 -13.58
CA MET A 26 -2.19 11.86 -13.45
C MET A 26 -1.27 11.46 -14.60
N THR A 27 -1.51 11.97 -15.82
CA THR A 27 -0.79 11.52 -17.03
C THR A 27 0.72 11.70 -16.92
N GLY A 28 1.19 12.89 -16.55
CA GLY A 28 2.62 13.19 -16.47
C GLY A 28 3.35 12.32 -15.45
N PRO A 29 2.93 12.33 -14.16
CA PRO A 29 3.56 11.49 -13.13
C PRO A 29 3.54 10.00 -13.47
N ALA A 30 2.40 9.46 -13.91
CA ALA A 30 2.26 8.04 -14.22
C ALA A 30 3.10 7.63 -15.45
N ALA A 31 3.15 8.44 -16.49
CA ALA A 31 3.99 8.20 -17.66
C ALA A 31 5.48 8.23 -17.30
N LYS A 32 5.90 9.14 -16.43
CA LYS A 32 7.26 9.21 -15.91
C LYS A 32 7.64 7.95 -15.15
N LEU A 33 6.80 7.50 -14.23
CA LEU A 33 7.02 6.25 -13.48
C LEU A 33 7.11 5.05 -14.42
N ALA A 34 6.19 4.94 -15.38
CA ALA A 34 6.19 3.89 -16.39
C ALA A 34 7.50 3.84 -17.18
N SER A 35 7.98 5.02 -17.61
CA SER A 35 9.22 5.15 -18.38
C SER A 35 10.46 4.76 -17.56
N ILE A 36 10.56 5.22 -16.31
CA ILE A 36 11.71 4.95 -15.43
C ILE A 36 11.80 3.46 -15.09
N LEU A 37 10.67 2.82 -14.81
CA LEU A 37 10.62 1.40 -14.41
C LEU A 37 10.46 0.44 -15.60
N GLY A 38 10.45 0.95 -16.85
CA GLY A 38 10.29 0.12 -18.05
C GLY A 38 8.92 -0.60 -18.10
N GLN A 39 7.88 -0.02 -17.50
CA GLN A 39 6.55 -0.61 -17.44
C GLN A 39 5.62 0.00 -18.50
N PRO A 40 4.60 -0.75 -18.99
CA PRO A 40 3.61 -0.17 -19.88
C PRO A 40 2.81 0.91 -19.15
N PHE A 41 2.55 2.04 -19.82
CA PHE A 41 1.72 3.10 -19.25
C PHE A 41 0.23 2.74 -19.29
N GLY A 42 -0.28 2.31 -20.45
CA GLY A 42 -1.65 1.86 -20.64
C GLY A 42 -1.78 0.34 -20.59
N GLY A 43 -3.01 -0.15 -20.65
CA GLY A 43 -3.30 -1.58 -20.59
C GLY A 43 -3.69 -2.05 -19.19
N LYS A 44 -4.26 -3.24 -19.12
CA LYS A 44 -4.59 -3.90 -17.84
C LYS A 44 -3.31 -4.18 -17.07
N GLY A 45 -3.22 -3.69 -15.85
CA GLY A 45 -2.02 -3.79 -15.02
C GLY A 45 -0.91 -2.80 -15.39
N GLY A 46 -1.13 -1.89 -16.35
CA GLY A 46 -0.24 -0.79 -16.63
C GLY A 46 -0.26 0.28 -15.52
N VAL A 47 0.68 1.21 -15.56
CA VAL A 47 0.82 2.21 -14.49
C VAL A 47 -0.42 3.09 -14.35
N ALA A 48 -1.14 3.41 -15.44
CA ALA A 48 -2.39 4.15 -15.38
C ALA A 48 -3.48 3.41 -14.59
N ASP A 49 -3.63 2.11 -14.82
CA ASP A 49 -4.58 1.25 -14.11
C ASP A 49 -4.20 1.14 -12.62
N LEU A 50 -2.92 0.89 -12.34
CA LEU A 50 -2.39 0.83 -10.98
C LEU A 50 -2.63 2.13 -10.21
N MET A 51 -2.30 3.28 -10.81
CA MET A 51 -2.47 4.60 -10.19
C MET A 51 -3.93 4.86 -9.83
N THR A 52 -4.86 4.58 -10.73
CA THR A 52 -6.29 4.76 -10.48
C THR A 52 -6.77 3.92 -9.31
N ASN A 53 -6.40 2.64 -9.30
CA ASN A 53 -6.80 1.71 -8.24
C ASN A 53 -6.25 2.14 -6.87
N ILE A 54 -4.97 2.52 -6.79
CA ILE A 54 -4.33 2.98 -5.56
C ILE A 54 -4.98 4.29 -5.07
N MET A 55 -5.11 5.27 -5.96
CA MET A 55 -5.65 6.59 -5.56
C MET A 55 -7.10 6.49 -5.11
N SER A 56 -7.91 5.63 -5.73
CA SER A 56 -9.28 5.35 -5.28
C SER A 56 -9.31 4.65 -3.92
N MET A 57 -8.44 3.66 -3.72
CA MET A 57 -8.39 2.87 -2.48
C MET A 57 -8.01 3.71 -1.26
N TYR A 58 -7.06 4.63 -1.42
CA TYR A 58 -6.59 5.53 -0.35
C TYR A 58 -7.26 6.90 -0.36
N VAL A 59 -8.26 7.11 -1.23
CA VAL A 59 -8.98 8.39 -1.39
C VAL A 59 -8.01 9.56 -1.62
N ILE A 60 -7.00 9.35 -2.47
CA ILE A 60 -5.98 10.34 -2.78
C ILE A 60 -6.45 11.20 -3.98
N PRO A 61 -6.48 12.54 -3.85
CA PRO A 61 -6.88 13.41 -4.95
C PRO A 61 -5.83 13.44 -6.08
N SER A 62 -6.27 13.65 -7.33
CA SER A 62 -5.42 13.60 -8.54
C SER A 62 -4.23 14.55 -8.50
N GLN A 63 -4.35 15.69 -7.82
CA GLN A 63 -3.28 16.66 -7.61
C GLN A 63 -2.07 16.07 -6.84
N GLN A 64 -2.28 14.98 -6.13
CA GLN A 64 -1.21 14.26 -5.40
C GLN A 64 -0.60 13.11 -6.22
N ALA A 65 -0.92 12.97 -7.51
CA ALA A 65 -0.39 11.90 -8.37
C ALA A 65 1.15 11.80 -8.36
N THR A 66 1.84 12.94 -8.33
CA THR A 66 3.31 12.98 -8.21
C THR A 66 3.78 12.30 -6.93
N LYS A 67 3.15 12.62 -5.78
CA LYS A 67 3.51 12.00 -4.51
C LYS A 67 3.28 10.49 -4.52
N VAL A 68 2.18 10.04 -5.11
CA VAL A 68 1.88 8.60 -5.26
C VAL A 68 2.97 7.90 -6.07
N THR A 69 3.36 8.48 -7.22
CA THR A 69 4.43 7.90 -8.05
C THR A 69 5.78 7.91 -7.35
N ASP A 70 6.10 8.93 -6.57
CA ASP A 70 7.34 9.00 -5.79
C ASP A 70 7.35 7.95 -4.66
N ASP A 71 6.23 7.74 -3.97
CA ASP A 71 6.10 6.71 -2.93
C ASP A 71 6.25 5.30 -3.54
N LEU A 72 5.63 5.03 -4.70
CA LEU A 72 5.77 3.75 -5.42
C LEU A 72 7.19 3.53 -5.93
N TYR A 73 7.80 4.54 -6.55
CA TYR A 73 9.19 4.48 -7.02
C TYR A 73 10.15 4.19 -5.86
N THR A 74 9.99 4.92 -4.75
CA THR A 74 10.82 4.74 -3.55
C THR A 74 10.69 3.32 -2.99
N ALA A 75 9.47 2.78 -2.93
CA ALA A 75 9.25 1.42 -2.44
C ALA A 75 9.93 0.36 -3.32
N VAL A 76 9.81 0.48 -4.65
CA VAL A 76 10.41 -0.47 -5.60
C VAL A 76 11.93 -0.37 -5.61
N THR A 77 12.51 0.83 -5.50
CA THR A 77 13.96 1.02 -5.56
C THR A 77 14.68 0.70 -4.25
N ASN A 78 13.98 0.78 -3.12
CA ASN A 78 14.54 0.50 -1.80
C ASN A 78 14.25 -0.92 -1.29
N ALA A 79 13.44 -1.69 -2.01
CA ALA A 79 13.11 -3.07 -1.68
C ALA A 79 13.43 -4.01 -2.85
N ASN A 80 13.71 -5.25 -2.54
CA ASN A 80 13.98 -6.27 -3.56
C ASN A 80 12.68 -6.77 -4.20
N MET A 81 11.96 -5.89 -4.92
CA MET A 81 10.70 -6.24 -5.58
C MET A 81 10.46 -5.44 -6.87
N SER A 82 9.63 -5.97 -7.75
CA SER A 82 9.16 -5.26 -8.95
C SER A 82 7.94 -4.39 -8.64
N LEU A 83 7.64 -3.42 -9.54
CA LEU A 83 6.38 -2.66 -9.45
C LEU A 83 5.15 -3.58 -9.53
N THR A 84 5.24 -4.65 -10.32
CA THR A 84 4.16 -5.65 -10.44
C THR A 84 3.91 -6.37 -9.12
N ASP A 85 4.97 -6.77 -8.39
CA ASP A 85 4.83 -7.41 -7.09
C ASP A 85 4.26 -6.45 -6.05
N LEU A 86 4.73 -5.19 -6.04
CA LEU A 86 4.19 -4.16 -5.17
C LEU A 86 2.70 -3.91 -5.46
N ALA A 87 2.32 -3.80 -6.74
CA ALA A 87 0.94 -3.61 -7.17
C ALA A 87 0.02 -4.77 -6.72
N GLN A 88 0.48 -6.00 -6.91
CA GLN A 88 -0.24 -7.18 -6.43
C GLN A 88 -0.40 -7.16 -4.90
N ALA A 89 0.67 -6.89 -4.17
CA ALA A 89 0.61 -6.81 -2.71
C ALA A 89 -0.37 -5.72 -2.23
N ILE A 90 -0.35 -4.53 -2.83
CA ILE A 90 -1.31 -3.44 -2.52
C ILE A 90 -2.75 -3.87 -2.84
N THR A 91 -2.98 -4.60 -3.93
CA THR A 91 -4.32 -5.09 -4.28
C THR A 91 -4.91 -5.97 -3.18
N TYR A 92 -4.10 -6.79 -2.51
CA TYR A 92 -4.56 -7.68 -1.43
C TYR A 92 -4.60 -7.02 -0.05
N ALA A 93 -3.68 -6.12 0.26
CA ALA A 93 -3.57 -5.52 1.59
C ALA A 93 -4.11 -4.10 1.69
N GLY A 94 -4.17 -3.36 0.59
CA GLY A 94 -4.34 -1.92 0.62
C GLY A 94 -5.64 -1.47 1.27
N ALA A 95 -6.76 -2.15 1.01
CA ALA A 95 -8.04 -1.81 1.63
C ALA A 95 -8.03 -2.03 3.15
N ASP A 96 -7.46 -3.14 3.63
CA ASP A 96 -7.33 -3.41 5.06
C ASP A 96 -6.40 -2.39 5.74
N MET A 97 -5.30 -2.04 5.08
CA MET A 97 -4.37 -1.02 5.56
C MET A 97 -5.01 0.37 5.62
N ALA A 98 -5.70 0.78 4.57
CA ALA A 98 -6.42 2.06 4.53
C ALA A 98 -7.51 2.13 5.62
N ASN A 99 -8.29 1.05 5.78
CA ASN A 99 -9.31 0.95 6.83
C ASN A 99 -8.72 0.95 8.25
N ALA A 100 -7.49 0.48 8.40
CA ALA A 100 -6.74 0.53 9.66
C ALA A 100 -6.08 1.91 9.92
N GLY A 101 -6.24 2.88 9.00
CA GLY A 101 -5.70 4.24 9.11
C GLY A 101 -4.27 4.41 8.59
N TYR A 102 -3.72 3.41 7.91
CA TYR A 102 -2.40 3.51 7.30
C TYR A 102 -2.48 4.14 5.90
N ASP A 103 -1.55 5.03 5.60
CA ASP A 103 -1.43 5.63 4.27
C ASP A 103 -0.69 4.72 3.26
N LEU A 104 -0.68 5.12 1.99
CA LEU A 104 0.00 4.38 0.92
C LEU A 104 1.48 4.18 1.22
N ARG A 105 2.17 5.21 1.72
CA ARG A 105 3.61 5.15 1.98
C ARG A 105 3.94 4.14 3.07
N GLN A 106 3.16 4.11 4.14
CA GLN A 106 3.31 3.13 5.23
C GLN A 106 3.04 1.71 4.73
N THR A 107 2.00 1.54 3.92
CA THR A 107 1.66 0.25 3.30
C THR A 107 2.77 -0.24 2.38
N ALA A 108 3.25 0.62 1.47
CA ALA A 108 4.32 0.29 0.54
C ALA A 108 5.64 -0.05 1.27
N ALA A 109 5.96 0.68 2.34
CA ALA A 109 7.13 0.39 3.17
C ALA A 109 7.02 -0.98 3.87
N ALA A 110 5.84 -1.32 4.41
CA ALA A 110 5.60 -2.63 5.03
C ALA A 110 5.73 -3.78 4.04
N ILE A 111 5.19 -3.61 2.82
CA ILE A 111 5.34 -4.57 1.73
C ILE A 111 6.81 -4.68 1.33
N GLY A 112 7.56 -3.56 1.29
CA GLY A 112 8.99 -3.54 1.01
C GLY A 112 9.80 -4.41 1.96
N VAL A 113 9.54 -4.31 3.26
CA VAL A 113 10.18 -5.16 4.28
C VAL A 113 9.92 -6.65 4.01
N LEU A 114 8.70 -7.03 3.64
CA LEU A 114 8.38 -8.42 3.28
C LEU A 114 9.10 -8.84 2.00
N GLY A 115 9.22 -7.93 1.02
CA GLY A 115 9.97 -8.14 -0.22
C GLY A 115 11.44 -8.46 0.02
N ASP A 116 12.09 -7.74 0.93
CA ASP A 116 13.48 -7.99 1.32
C ASP A 116 13.67 -9.35 2.00
N MET A 117 12.63 -9.85 2.66
CA MET A 117 12.59 -11.20 3.24
C MET A 117 12.21 -12.29 2.22
N GLY A 118 12.04 -11.95 0.94
CA GLY A 118 11.66 -12.87 -0.14
C GLY A 118 10.17 -13.16 -0.23
N ILE A 119 9.32 -12.45 0.53
CA ILE A 119 7.85 -12.57 0.47
C ILE A 119 7.34 -11.46 -0.43
N GLN A 120 6.90 -11.77 -1.66
CA GLN A 120 6.56 -10.81 -2.70
C GLN A 120 5.14 -11.02 -3.26
N GLY A 121 4.66 -10.06 -4.03
CA GLY A 121 3.39 -10.12 -4.75
C GLY A 121 2.19 -10.39 -3.84
N SER A 122 1.28 -11.24 -4.29
CA SER A 122 0.05 -11.59 -3.56
C SER A 122 0.31 -12.22 -2.18
N SER A 123 1.43 -12.94 -2.01
CA SER A 123 1.81 -13.54 -0.72
C SER A 123 2.12 -12.45 0.32
N ALA A 124 2.87 -11.41 -0.06
CA ALA A 124 3.15 -10.27 0.82
C ALA A 124 1.87 -9.53 1.19
N GLY A 125 1.01 -9.26 0.20
CA GLY A 125 -0.27 -8.59 0.43
C GLY A 125 -1.17 -9.40 1.37
N THR A 126 -1.30 -10.70 1.14
CA THR A 126 -2.11 -11.59 2.00
C THR A 126 -1.55 -11.67 3.43
N ALA A 127 -0.23 -11.76 3.58
CA ALA A 127 0.42 -11.79 4.90
C ALA A 127 0.14 -10.49 5.66
N LEU A 128 0.32 -9.33 5.01
CA LEU A 128 0.08 -8.01 5.61
C LEU A 128 -1.40 -7.81 5.96
N ALA A 129 -2.33 -8.14 5.07
CA ALA A 129 -3.76 -8.07 5.32
C ALA A 129 -4.17 -8.92 6.53
N ASN A 130 -3.69 -10.16 6.58
CA ASN A 130 -3.98 -11.06 7.72
C ASN A 130 -3.40 -10.51 9.02
N MET A 131 -2.17 -9.99 9.00
CA MET A 131 -1.56 -9.39 10.20
C MET A 131 -2.42 -8.25 10.76
N ILE A 132 -2.86 -7.33 9.91
CA ILE A 132 -3.71 -6.21 10.34
C ILE A 132 -5.07 -6.68 10.84
N ARG A 133 -5.74 -7.59 10.12
CA ARG A 133 -7.03 -8.16 10.55
C ARG A 133 -6.92 -8.88 11.90
N TYR A 134 -5.88 -9.70 12.09
CA TYR A 134 -5.66 -10.39 13.37
C TYR A 134 -5.35 -9.41 14.49
N LEU A 135 -4.57 -8.37 14.24
CA LEU A 135 -4.31 -7.32 15.22
C LEU A 135 -5.62 -6.64 15.62
N GLN A 136 -6.42 -6.16 14.67
CA GLN A 136 -7.71 -5.51 14.95
C GLN A 136 -8.68 -6.43 15.70
N LEU A 137 -8.81 -7.69 15.29
CA LEU A 137 -9.66 -8.67 15.97
C LEU A 137 -9.18 -8.98 17.39
N SER A 138 -7.87 -9.07 17.59
CA SER A 138 -7.27 -9.32 18.92
C SER A 138 -7.48 -8.15 19.87
N LEU A 139 -7.47 -6.92 19.33
CA LEU A 139 -7.71 -5.71 20.10
C LEU A 139 -9.20 -5.52 20.42
N ALA A 140 -10.11 -5.94 19.53
CA ALA A 140 -11.55 -5.78 19.67
C ALA A 140 -12.20 -6.83 20.59
N ASP A 141 -11.64 -8.03 20.70
CA ASP A 141 -12.26 -9.15 21.43
C ASP A 141 -11.23 -9.89 22.32
N GLN A 142 -11.32 -9.65 23.62
CA GLN A 142 -10.47 -10.26 24.66
C GLN A 142 -10.54 -11.80 24.72
N LYS A 143 -11.57 -12.40 24.14
CA LYS A 143 -11.75 -13.87 24.08
C LYS A 143 -10.98 -14.51 22.91
N LYS A 144 -10.43 -13.71 22.01
CA LYS A 144 -9.67 -14.23 20.86
C LYS A 144 -8.27 -14.70 21.30
N LYS A 145 -7.80 -15.78 20.66
CA LYS A 145 -6.44 -16.33 20.91
C LYS A 145 -5.34 -15.29 20.70
N GLY A 146 -5.53 -14.35 19.76
CA GLY A 146 -4.57 -13.26 19.52
C GLY A 146 -4.43 -12.31 20.71
N PHE A 147 -5.54 -11.99 21.41
CA PHE A 147 -5.49 -11.19 22.64
C PHE A 147 -4.69 -11.89 23.74
N SER A 148 -4.94 -13.19 23.94
CA SER A 148 -4.18 -14.00 24.90
C SER A 148 -2.68 -14.05 24.54
N ALA A 149 -2.32 -14.14 23.26
CA ALA A 149 -0.93 -14.09 22.81
C ALA A 149 -0.29 -12.73 23.07
N LEU A 150 -0.97 -11.62 22.83
CA LEU A 150 -0.47 -10.27 23.15
C LEU A 150 -0.21 -10.12 24.65
N THR A 151 -1.18 -10.51 25.49
CA THR A 151 -1.04 -10.41 26.94
C THR A 151 0.06 -11.31 27.52
N SER A 152 0.31 -12.48 26.91
CA SER A 152 1.43 -13.34 27.30
C SER A 152 2.80 -12.72 26.99
N LEU A 153 2.88 -11.79 26.03
CA LEU A 153 4.04 -10.96 25.71
C LEU A 153 4.11 -9.68 26.56
N GLY A 154 3.21 -9.49 27.52
CA GLY A 154 3.13 -8.28 28.33
C GLY A 154 2.57 -7.06 27.58
N LEU A 155 1.99 -7.27 26.38
CA LEU A 155 1.40 -6.22 25.57
C LEU A 155 -0.10 -6.09 25.86
N SER A 156 -0.58 -4.85 25.93
CA SER A 156 -2.00 -4.53 26.08
C SER A 156 -2.58 -3.93 24.81
N PRO A 157 -3.89 -3.99 24.57
CA PRO A 157 -4.53 -3.32 23.45
C PRO A 157 -4.19 -1.83 23.37
N GLN A 158 -4.13 -1.15 24.50
CA GLN A 158 -3.83 0.28 24.60
C GLN A 158 -2.44 0.63 24.04
N ASP A 159 -1.52 -0.32 24.04
CA ASP A 159 -0.19 -0.12 23.44
C ASP A 159 -0.22 0.12 21.93
N PHE A 160 -1.29 -0.26 21.26
CA PHE A 160 -1.44 -0.21 19.82
C PHE A 160 -2.36 0.93 19.33
N PHE A 161 -2.88 1.76 20.23
CA PHE A 161 -3.69 2.91 19.87
C PHE A 161 -3.05 4.22 20.31
N ASP A 162 -3.28 5.28 19.52
CA ASP A 162 -2.97 6.65 19.93
C ASP A 162 -4.06 7.25 20.82
N ALA A 163 -3.87 8.52 21.22
CA ALA A 163 -4.84 9.22 22.08
C ALA A 163 -6.20 9.44 21.39
N GLU A 164 -6.23 9.40 20.07
CA GLU A 164 -7.41 9.56 19.22
C GLU A 164 -8.12 8.23 18.93
N GLY A 165 -7.55 7.10 19.38
CA GLY A 165 -8.11 5.76 19.19
C GLY A 165 -7.79 5.12 17.84
N ASN A 166 -6.83 5.67 17.08
CA ASN A 166 -6.34 5.06 15.85
C ASN A 166 -5.17 4.13 16.15
N LEU A 167 -4.95 3.12 15.28
CA LEU A 167 -3.76 2.29 15.37
C LEU A 167 -2.51 3.14 15.21
N ILE A 168 -1.52 2.93 16.10
CA ILE A 168 -0.23 3.60 16.01
C ILE A 168 0.49 3.24 14.72
N ARG A 169 1.45 4.06 14.31
CA ARG A 169 2.28 3.83 13.13
C ARG A 169 2.90 2.43 13.13
N LEU A 170 2.99 1.84 11.96
CA LEU A 170 3.42 0.45 11.78
C LEU A 170 4.84 0.19 12.31
N ASP A 171 5.76 1.16 12.17
CA ASP A 171 7.11 1.09 12.74
C ASP A 171 7.09 0.97 14.27
N LYS A 172 6.15 1.64 14.94
CA LYS A 172 5.94 1.51 16.39
C LYS A 172 5.34 0.15 16.77
N VAL A 173 4.42 -0.38 15.94
CA VAL A 173 3.87 -1.74 16.13
C VAL A 173 5.00 -2.77 16.10
N TYR A 174 5.84 -2.74 15.07
CA TYR A 174 6.98 -3.66 14.97
C TYR A 174 7.96 -3.53 16.13
N ARG A 175 8.26 -2.31 16.56
CA ARG A 175 9.16 -2.09 17.71
C ARG A 175 8.61 -2.67 18.98
N LYS A 176 7.31 -2.48 19.30
CA LYS A 176 6.68 -3.06 20.48
C LYS A 176 6.76 -4.59 20.51
N PHE A 177 6.51 -5.23 19.34
CA PHE A 177 6.70 -6.68 19.26
C PHE A 177 8.18 -7.10 19.45
N GLY A 178 9.11 -6.35 18.85
CA GLY A 178 10.54 -6.62 19.02
C GLY A 178 10.99 -6.49 20.47
N GLU A 179 10.56 -5.45 21.18
CA GLU A 179 10.87 -5.23 22.61
C GLU A 179 10.24 -6.30 23.52
N ALA A 180 9.06 -6.80 23.18
CA ALA A 180 8.37 -7.84 23.97
C ALA A 180 8.93 -9.26 23.76
N LEU A 181 9.72 -9.48 22.70
CA LEU A 181 10.31 -10.77 22.37
C LEU A 181 11.78 -10.91 22.84
N MET A 182 12.39 -9.83 23.33
CA MET A 182 13.75 -9.83 23.90
C MET A 182 13.73 -10.01 25.42
#